data_3bfa176903aa5800891e2231f65c98a9
#
_entry.id   3bfa176903aa5800891e2231f65c98a9
#
_cell.length_a   1.000
_cell.length_b   1.000
_cell.length_c   1.000
_cell.angle_alpha   90.00
_cell.angle_beta   90.00
_cell.angle_gamma   90.00
#
_symmetry.space_group_name_H-M   'P 1'
#
loop_
_entity.id
_entity.type
_entity.pdbx_description
1 polymer ?
#
loop_
_entity_poly.entity_id
_entity_poly.type
_entity_poly.pdbx_seq_one_letter_code
_entity_poly.pdbx_strand_id
1 'polypeptide(L)'
;MVANRIPLTTGQASREQVVQRAQAGDRAAYGELVRRFAPAVYATALTRLGNPVEAEEIAQEVFVHSMSKLGQLRDARCVGGWLRQIAIRLALGRLTRRGQSSDSAEQLQGLTAADAGPLDQLIRSEDQQRLRAGLGRLKPLDRAMLEAFYLRCRSLREISHEFQVPIGTIKRRLHVARGRLKRQLETGTSAD
;
A
#
# COMPACT_ATOMS: atom_id res chain seq x y z
N MET A 1 -34.41 -10.39 -36.27
CA MET A 1 -33.93 -11.23 -35.16
C MET A 1 -32.45 -10.96 -34.97
N VAL A 2 -32.15 -10.00 -34.09
CA VAL A 2 -30.76 -9.63 -33.83
C VAL A 2 -30.43 -10.12 -32.42
N ALA A 3 -29.60 -11.15 -32.33
CA ALA A 3 -29.18 -11.76 -31.09
C ALA A 3 -28.27 -10.79 -30.33
N ASN A 4 -28.74 -10.31 -29.20
CA ASN A 4 -28.02 -9.50 -28.24
C ASN A 4 -26.98 -10.40 -27.54
N ARG A 5 -25.73 -10.40 -28.00
CA ARG A 5 -24.60 -11.05 -27.32
C ARG A 5 -24.23 -10.18 -26.12
N ILE A 6 -24.66 -10.58 -24.95
CA ILE A 6 -24.11 -10.12 -23.68
C ILE A 6 -22.67 -10.62 -23.59
N PRO A 7 -21.64 -9.78 -23.52
CA PRO A 7 -20.29 -10.24 -23.25
C PRO A 7 -20.16 -10.59 -21.77
N LEU A 8 -20.18 -11.89 -21.45
CA LEU A 8 -19.71 -12.41 -20.17
C LEU A 8 -18.18 -12.31 -20.13
N THR A 9 -17.68 -11.14 -19.80
CA THR A 9 -16.30 -10.96 -19.37
C THR A 9 -16.33 -10.23 -18.05
N THR A 10 -16.38 -11.02 -16.97
CA THR A 10 -16.08 -10.56 -15.62
C THR A 10 -14.56 -10.29 -15.52
N GLY A 11 -14.06 -9.37 -16.34
CA GLY A 11 -12.73 -8.83 -16.24
C GLY A 11 -12.71 -7.89 -15.04
N GLN A 12 -11.98 -8.25 -13.98
CA GLN A 12 -11.68 -7.29 -12.92
C GLN A 12 -11.12 -6.02 -13.57
N ALA A 13 -11.83 -4.91 -13.40
CA ALA A 13 -11.37 -3.62 -13.93
C ALA A 13 -9.94 -3.36 -13.47
N SER A 14 -9.08 -2.88 -14.38
CA SER A 14 -7.70 -2.58 -14.01
C SER A 14 -7.70 -1.55 -12.87
N ARG A 15 -6.65 -1.57 -12.04
CA ARG A 15 -6.51 -0.62 -10.93
C ARG A 15 -6.69 0.83 -11.40
N GLU A 16 -6.17 1.14 -12.57
CA GLU A 16 -6.22 2.47 -13.17
C GLU A 16 -7.65 2.85 -13.57
N GLN A 17 -8.39 1.91 -14.15
CA GLN A 17 -9.80 2.12 -14.50
C GLN A 17 -10.67 2.37 -13.27
N VAL A 18 -10.45 1.61 -12.17
CA VAL A 18 -11.18 1.82 -10.91
C VAL A 18 -10.91 3.21 -10.35
N VAL A 19 -9.63 3.65 -10.34
CA VAL A 19 -9.26 4.99 -9.87
C VAL A 19 -9.89 6.08 -10.73
N GLN A 20 -9.83 5.96 -12.07
CA GLN A 20 -10.41 6.95 -12.99
C GLN A 20 -11.92 7.07 -12.82
N ARG A 21 -12.64 5.95 -12.69
CA ARG A 21 -14.08 5.96 -12.40
C ARG A 21 -14.40 6.63 -11.07
N ALA A 22 -13.63 6.30 -10.03
CA ALA A 22 -13.78 6.92 -8.72
C ALA A 22 -13.49 8.44 -8.74
N GLN A 23 -12.52 8.89 -9.55
CA GLN A 23 -12.24 10.30 -9.78
C GLN A 23 -13.39 11.01 -10.52
N ALA A 24 -14.11 10.29 -11.37
CA ALA A 24 -15.31 10.78 -12.06
C ALA A 24 -16.57 10.77 -11.15
N GLY A 25 -16.45 10.41 -9.86
CA GLY A 25 -17.56 10.43 -8.91
C GLY A 25 -18.32 9.12 -8.76
N ASP A 26 -17.86 8.02 -9.41
CA ASP A 26 -18.45 6.69 -9.26
C ASP A 26 -18.21 6.15 -7.85
N ARG A 27 -19.27 6.16 -7.02
CA ARG A 27 -19.23 5.69 -5.63
C ARG A 27 -18.95 4.18 -5.54
N ALA A 28 -19.41 3.38 -6.50
CA ALA A 28 -19.16 1.93 -6.50
C ALA A 28 -17.68 1.64 -6.78
N ALA A 29 -17.08 2.37 -7.73
CA ALA A 29 -15.63 2.30 -8.00
C ALA A 29 -14.81 2.78 -6.80
N TYR A 30 -15.27 3.82 -6.09
CA TYR A 30 -14.60 4.23 -4.84
C TYR A 30 -14.69 3.16 -3.75
N GLY A 31 -15.86 2.51 -3.57
CA GLY A 31 -16.02 1.38 -2.66
C GLY A 31 -15.11 0.19 -3.01
N GLU A 32 -14.90 -0.07 -4.30
CA GLU A 32 -13.93 -1.08 -4.75
C GLU A 32 -12.48 -0.68 -4.40
N LEU A 33 -12.14 0.59 -4.56
CA LEU A 33 -10.84 1.13 -4.17
C LEU A 33 -10.60 0.96 -2.66
N VAL A 34 -11.60 1.28 -1.84
CA VAL A 34 -11.55 1.07 -0.39
C VAL A 34 -11.28 -0.40 -0.08
N ARG A 35 -12.07 -1.34 -0.60
CA ARG A 35 -11.88 -2.77 -0.35
C ARG A 35 -10.49 -3.26 -0.73
N ARG A 36 -9.93 -2.79 -1.85
CA ARG A 36 -8.59 -3.18 -2.33
C ARG A 36 -7.46 -2.66 -1.45
N PHE A 37 -7.60 -1.47 -0.89
CA PHE A 37 -6.50 -0.80 -0.19
C PHE A 37 -6.65 -0.76 1.33
N ALA A 38 -7.83 -1.05 1.89
CA ALA A 38 -8.06 -1.03 3.33
C ALA A 38 -7.06 -1.89 4.13
N PRO A 39 -6.74 -3.14 3.73
CA PRO A 39 -5.76 -3.93 4.48
C PRO A 39 -4.37 -3.29 4.50
N ALA A 40 -3.91 -2.71 3.39
CA ALA A 40 -2.60 -2.08 3.31
C ALA A 40 -2.53 -0.75 4.07
N VAL A 41 -3.62 0.01 4.07
CA VAL A 41 -3.75 1.26 4.82
C VAL A 41 -3.77 0.96 6.32
N TYR A 42 -4.59 0.01 6.75
CA TYR A 42 -4.65 -0.47 8.13
C TYR A 42 -3.29 -0.95 8.64
N ALA A 43 -2.64 -1.86 7.91
CA ALA A 43 -1.31 -2.36 8.27
C ALA A 43 -0.28 -1.23 8.40
N THR A 44 -0.37 -0.20 7.55
CA THR A 44 0.50 0.98 7.62
C THR A 44 0.25 1.77 8.90
N ALA A 45 -1.01 2.00 9.25
CA ALA A 45 -1.40 2.72 10.47
C ALA A 45 -0.97 1.92 11.71
N LEU A 46 -1.26 0.61 11.72
CA LEU A 46 -0.91 -0.29 12.81
C LEU A 46 0.59 -0.35 13.09
N THR A 47 1.41 -0.45 12.02
CA THR A 47 2.88 -0.42 12.16
C THR A 47 3.39 0.89 12.78
N ARG A 48 2.63 1.98 12.66
CA ARG A 48 3.01 3.29 13.23
C ARG A 48 2.50 3.51 14.64
N LEU A 49 1.30 3.04 14.92
CA LEU A 49 0.58 3.35 16.17
C LEU A 49 0.73 2.25 17.22
N GLY A 50 0.95 0.99 16.78
CA GLY A 50 0.99 -0.18 17.66
C GLY A 50 -0.36 -0.52 18.31
N ASN A 51 -1.43 0.25 18.01
CA ASN A 51 -2.76 0.09 18.59
C ASN A 51 -3.78 -0.25 17.49
N PRO A 52 -4.47 -1.41 17.56
CA PRO A 52 -5.43 -1.83 16.53
C PRO A 52 -6.62 -0.90 16.37
N VAL A 53 -7.16 -0.38 17.48
CA VAL A 53 -8.32 0.51 17.47
C VAL A 53 -7.97 1.84 16.80
N GLU A 54 -6.87 2.45 17.20
CA GLU A 54 -6.39 3.68 16.58
C GLU A 54 -6.02 3.48 15.10
N ALA A 55 -5.50 2.29 14.74
CA ALA A 55 -5.16 1.97 13.36
C ALA A 55 -6.40 1.87 12.48
N GLU A 56 -7.51 1.33 13.00
CA GLU A 56 -8.79 1.27 12.30
C GLU A 56 -9.38 2.67 12.09
N GLU A 57 -9.38 3.50 13.13
CA GLU A 57 -9.82 4.90 13.04
C GLU A 57 -9.02 5.67 11.97
N ILE A 58 -7.69 5.55 11.99
CA ILE A 58 -6.83 6.17 10.99
C ILE A 58 -7.14 5.61 9.59
N ALA A 59 -7.39 4.32 9.45
CA ALA A 59 -7.74 3.74 8.15
C ALA A 59 -9.03 4.33 7.59
N GLN A 60 -10.05 4.50 8.42
CA GLN A 60 -11.30 5.17 8.05
C GLN A 60 -11.06 6.64 7.69
N GLU A 61 -10.31 7.38 8.51
CA GLU A 61 -9.96 8.79 8.28
C GLU A 61 -9.20 8.97 6.95
N VAL A 62 -8.30 8.04 6.61
CA VAL A 62 -7.58 8.03 5.32
C VAL A 62 -8.56 8.01 4.15
N PHE A 63 -9.58 7.13 4.18
CA PHE A 63 -10.52 7.04 3.08
C PHE A 63 -11.47 8.23 3.03
N VAL A 64 -11.94 8.74 4.16
CA VAL A 64 -12.71 10.00 4.20
C VAL A 64 -11.90 11.15 3.58
N HIS A 65 -10.62 11.31 3.98
CA HIS A 65 -9.75 12.34 3.44
C HIS A 65 -9.45 12.12 1.95
N SER A 66 -9.20 10.87 1.53
CA SER A 66 -8.86 10.56 0.15
C SER A 66 -10.04 10.78 -0.81
N MET A 67 -11.28 10.59 -0.36
CA MET A 67 -12.47 10.81 -1.17
C MET A 67 -12.54 12.25 -1.71
N SER A 68 -12.24 13.24 -0.88
CA SER A 68 -12.24 14.66 -1.27
C SER A 68 -11.02 15.09 -2.09
N LYS A 69 -9.92 14.29 -2.08
CA LYS A 69 -8.64 14.65 -2.70
C LYS A 69 -8.25 13.75 -3.87
N LEU A 70 -9.05 12.72 -4.18
CA LEU A 70 -8.73 11.74 -5.22
C LEU A 70 -8.56 12.39 -6.60
N GLY A 71 -9.34 13.43 -6.91
CA GLY A 71 -9.20 14.19 -8.15
C GLY A 71 -7.84 14.89 -8.33
N GLN A 72 -7.08 15.09 -7.26
CA GLN A 72 -5.73 15.67 -7.31
C GLN A 72 -4.65 14.64 -7.68
N LEU A 73 -4.99 13.34 -7.70
CA LEU A 73 -4.05 12.26 -8.05
C LEU A 73 -3.85 12.22 -9.57
N ARG A 74 -2.70 12.71 -10.03
CA ARG A 74 -2.37 12.80 -11.48
C ARG A 74 -2.09 11.44 -12.13
N ASP A 75 -1.55 10.48 -11.38
CA ASP A 75 -1.21 9.14 -11.88
C ASP A 75 -1.94 8.08 -11.06
N ALA A 76 -2.94 7.46 -11.66
CA ALA A 76 -3.77 6.42 -11.04
C ALA A 76 -2.94 5.22 -10.51
N ARG A 77 -1.78 4.94 -11.13
CA ARG A 77 -0.87 3.87 -10.70
C ARG A 77 -0.26 4.14 -9.33
N CYS A 78 -0.20 5.40 -8.93
CA CYS A 78 0.38 5.84 -7.66
C CYS A 78 -0.59 5.81 -6.48
N VAL A 79 -1.86 5.42 -6.66
CA VAL A 79 -2.91 5.49 -5.64
C VAL A 79 -2.52 4.78 -4.33
N GLY A 80 -1.96 3.58 -4.40
CA GLY A 80 -1.56 2.85 -3.19
C GLY A 80 -0.47 3.56 -2.38
N GLY A 81 0.54 4.12 -3.08
CA GLY A 81 1.57 4.93 -2.42
C GLY A 81 1.04 6.25 -1.86
N TRP A 82 0.06 6.84 -2.54
CA TRP A 82 -0.58 8.07 -2.11
C TRP A 82 -1.44 7.86 -0.85
N LEU A 83 -2.31 6.83 -0.82
CA LEU A 83 -3.10 6.46 0.37
C LEU A 83 -2.19 6.16 1.57
N ARG A 84 -1.11 5.41 1.34
CA ARG A 84 -0.13 5.13 2.38
C ARG A 84 0.51 6.40 2.95
N GLN A 85 0.85 7.39 2.12
CA GLN A 85 1.40 8.66 2.61
C GLN A 85 0.38 9.46 3.43
N ILE A 86 -0.90 9.35 3.11
CA ILE A 86 -1.97 9.91 3.95
C ILE A 86 -1.99 9.21 5.30
N ALA A 87 -1.99 7.86 5.31
CA ALA A 87 -1.98 7.07 6.55
C ALA A 87 -0.78 7.40 7.45
N ILE A 88 0.43 7.45 6.88
CA ILE A 88 1.64 7.81 7.63
C ILE A 88 1.50 9.21 8.24
N ARG A 89 1.00 10.19 7.47
CA ARG A 89 0.86 11.57 7.96
C ARG A 89 -0.16 11.69 9.09
N LEU A 90 -1.31 11.00 8.96
CA LEU A 90 -2.35 11.02 10.00
C LEU A 90 -1.88 10.30 11.26
N ALA A 91 -1.24 9.14 11.12
CA ALA A 91 -0.67 8.40 12.25
C ALA A 91 0.41 9.22 12.99
N LEU A 92 1.32 9.88 12.27
CA LEU A 92 2.32 10.76 12.88
C LEU A 92 1.68 11.95 13.60
N GLY A 93 0.64 12.56 13.00
CA GLY A 93 -0.11 13.62 13.65
C GLY A 93 -0.79 13.17 14.95
N ARG A 94 -1.28 11.93 15.01
CA ARG A 94 -1.84 11.33 16.23
C ARG A 94 -0.76 11.10 17.30
N LEU A 95 0.38 10.53 16.93
CA LEU A 95 1.51 10.33 17.84
C LEU A 95 2.04 11.63 18.42
N THR A 96 2.15 12.69 17.59
CA THR A 96 2.61 14.01 18.07
C THR A 96 1.65 14.59 19.10
N ARG A 97 0.34 14.48 18.87
CA ARG A 97 -0.68 14.94 19.84
C ARG A 97 -0.65 14.12 21.13
N ARG A 98 -0.42 12.80 21.02
CA ARG A 98 -0.29 11.90 22.17
C ARG A 98 0.96 12.21 23.00
N GLY A 99 2.10 12.46 22.36
CA GLY A 99 3.36 12.84 23.03
C GLY A 99 3.30 14.20 23.75
N GLN A 100 2.35 15.05 23.38
CA GLN A 100 2.05 16.28 24.12
C GLN A 100 1.10 16.06 25.33
N SER A 101 0.47 14.89 25.43
CA SER A 101 -0.59 14.59 26.41
C SER A 101 -0.24 13.52 27.43
N SER A 102 0.81 12.74 27.32
CA SER A 102 1.27 11.82 28.38
C SER A 102 2.58 11.10 28.05
N ASP A 103 3.37 10.91 29.09
CA ASP A 103 4.42 9.89 29.23
C ASP A 103 3.79 8.50 29.15
N SER A 104 3.96 7.80 28.04
CA SER A 104 3.84 6.34 27.99
C SER A 104 4.45 5.82 26.67
N ALA A 105 5.74 5.57 26.72
CA ALA A 105 6.42 4.70 25.79
C ALA A 105 6.26 3.26 26.32
N GLU A 106 5.28 2.50 25.77
CA GLU A 106 5.36 1.04 25.86
C GLU A 106 4.49 0.34 24.82
N GLN A 107 5.09 -0.74 24.29
CA GLN A 107 4.49 -1.85 23.54
C GLN A 107 4.34 -1.72 22.02
N LEU A 108 5.46 -2.05 21.37
CA LEU A 108 5.50 -2.67 20.05
C LEU A 108 5.71 -4.18 20.26
N GLN A 109 4.65 -4.95 20.37
CA GLN A 109 4.76 -6.42 20.27
C GLN A 109 3.59 -7.01 19.47
N GLY A 110 3.94 -7.66 18.37
CA GLY A 110 3.31 -8.87 17.87
C GLY A 110 1.84 -8.81 17.47
N LEU A 111 1.56 -8.49 16.19
CA LEU A 111 0.27 -8.84 15.59
C LEU A 111 0.51 -9.83 14.45
N THR A 112 0.22 -11.08 14.76
CA THR A 112 0.03 -12.16 13.80
C THR A 112 -1.23 -11.90 12.98
N ALA A 113 -1.12 -12.10 11.67
CA ALA A 113 -2.23 -12.05 10.75
C ALA A 113 -3.31 -13.06 11.19
N ALA A 114 -4.58 -12.63 11.11
CA ALA A 114 -5.74 -13.47 11.37
C ALA A 114 -5.71 -14.77 10.56
N ASP A 115 -6.22 -15.84 11.17
CA ASP A 115 -6.27 -17.23 10.69
C ASP A 115 -6.72 -17.36 9.23
N ALA A 116 -5.74 -17.56 8.35
CA ALA A 116 -5.96 -18.02 7.00
C ALA A 116 -5.96 -19.55 7.00
N GLY A 117 -6.88 -20.18 6.26
CA GLY A 117 -6.93 -21.63 6.10
C GLY A 117 -5.61 -22.22 5.56
N PRO A 118 -5.40 -23.53 5.69
CA PRO A 118 -4.13 -24.19 5.32
C PRO A 118 -3.70 -23.91 3.86
N LEU A 119 -4.66 -23.86 2.94
CA LEU A 119 -4.42 -23.54 1.53
C LEU A 119 -4.00 -22.07 1.34
N ASP A 120 -4.66 -21.15 2.02
CA ASP A 120 -4.31 -19.73 1.98
C ASP A 120 -2.94 -19.45 2.61
N GLN A 121 -2.57 -20.22 3.63
CA GLN A 121 -1.22 -20.16 4.23
C GLN A 121 -0.15 -20.65 3.27
N LEU A 122 -0.41 -21.73 2.53
CA LEU A 122 0.51 -22.27 1.52
C LEU A 122 0.73 -21.28 0.37
N ILE A 123 -0.34 -20.74 -0.21
CA ILE A 123 -0.27 -19.72 -1.26
C ILE A 123 0.47 -18.48 -0.77
N ARG A 124 0.19 -18.02 0.45
CA ARG A 124 0.91 -16.88 1.05
C ARG A 124 2.39 -17.16 1.25
N SER A 125 2.77 -18.41 1.60
CA SER A 125 4.18 -18.77 1.80
C SER A 125 4.96 -18.76 0.49
N GLU A 126 4.38 -19.27 -0.60
CA GLU A 126 4.98 -19.23 -1.94
C GLU A 126 5.13 -17.80 -2.46
N ASP A 127 4.09 -17.00 -2.36
CA ASP A 127 4.14 -15.59 -2.74
C ASP A 127 5.17 -14.81 -1.93
N GLN A 128 5.31 -15.10 -0.63
CA GLN A 128 6.34 -14.51 0.22
C GLN A 128 7.75 -14.93 -0.21
N GLN A 129 7.95 -16.20 -0.56
CA GLN A 129 9.25 -16.69 -1.04
C GLN A 129 9.61 -16.05 -2.38
N ARG A 130 8.67 -15.99 -3.33
CA ARG A 130 8.83 -15.31 -4.62
C ARG A 130 9.16 -13.84 -4.44
N LEU A 131 8.44 -13.15 -3.54
CA LEU A 131 8.70 -11.75 -3.22
C LEU A 131 10.09 -11.53 -2.62
N ARG A 132 10.50 -12.38 -1.66
CA ARG A 132 11.85 -12.33 -1.05
C ARG A 132 12.94 -12.55 -2.09
N ALA A 133 12.77 -13.56 -2.95
CA ALA A 133 13.71 -13.83 -4.04
C ALA A 133 13.79 -12.65 -5.03
N GLY A 134 12.64 -12.07 -5.41
CA GLY A 134 12.58 -10.88 -6.26
C GLY A 134 13.27 -9.65 -5.63
N LEU A 135 13.06 -9.42 -4.33
CA LEU A 135 13.73 -8.36 -3.59
C LEU A 135 15.25 -8.58 -3.51
N GLY A 136 15.68 -9.85 -3.35
CA GLY A 136 17.10 -10.21 -3.32
C GLY A 136 17.86 -9.92 -4.61
N ARG A 137 17.17 -9.91 -5.76
CA ARG A 137 17.75 -9.61 -7.09
C ARG A 137 17.82 -8.10 -7.40
N LEU A 138 17.23 -7.25 -6.57
CA LEU A 138 17.34 -5.80 -6.73
C LEU A 138 18.70 -5.29 -6.28
N LYS A 139 19.12 -4.14 -6.82
CA LYS A 139 20.30 -3.43 -6.30
C LYS A 139 20.09 -3.12 -4.81
N PRO A 140 21.15 -3.26 -3.97
CA PRO A 140 21.01 -3.11 -2.52
C PRO A 140 20.31 -1.82 -2.07
N LEU A 141 20.64 -0.70 -2.69
CA LEU A 141 20.02 0.59 -2.36
C LEU A 141 18.53 0.65 -2.75
N ASP A 142 18.15 0.09 -3.91
CA ASP A 142 16.76 0.05 -4.37
C ASP A 142 15.91 -0.85 -3.44
N ARG A 143 16.48 -1.99 -3.02
CA ARG A 143 15.87 -2.89 -2.04
C ARG A 143 15.69 -2.19 -0.69
N ALA A 144 16.74 -1.58 -0.15
CA ALA A 144 16.71 -0.89 1.13
C ALA A 144 15.65 0.24 1.15
N MET A 145 15.51 1.00 0.05
CA MET A 145 14.49 2.03 -0.08
C MET A 145 13.06 1.46 -0.16
N LEU A 146 12.86 0.31 -0.85
CA LEU A 146 11.56 -0.38 -0.85
C LEU A 146 11.21 -0.89 0.55
N GLU A 147 12.15 -1.52 1.24
CA GLU A 147 11.95 -2.01 2.60
C GLU A 147 11.66 -0.86 3.57
N ALA A 148 12.41 0.24 3.49
CA ALA A 148 12.14 1.43 4.30
C ALA A 148 10.73 1.98 4.05
N PHE A 149 10.32 2.06 2.77
CA PHE A 149 9.02 2.61 2.41
C PHE A 149 7.87 1.65 2.73
N TYR A 150 7.97 0.36 2.42
CA TYR A 150 6.86 -0.59 2.53
C TYR A 150 6.83 -1.38 3.84
N LEU A 151 7.95 -1.82 4.36
CA LEU A 151 8.00 -2.63 5.58
C LEU A 151 8.15 -1.75 6.82
N ARG A 152 9.11 -0.82 6.81
CA ARG A 152 9.32 0.10 7.95
C ARG A 152 8.41 1.32 7.96
N CYS A 153 7.49 1.42 7.00
CA CYS A 153 6.52 2.50 6.86
C CYS A 153 7.11 3.92 6.93
N ARG A 154 8.38 4.10 6.50
CA ARG A 154 9.03 5.41 6.51
C ARG A 154 8.39 6.36 5.50
N SER A 155 8.22 7.62 5.88
CA SER A 155 7.82 8.68 4.97
C SER A 155 8.95 8.99 3.98
N LEU A 156 8.62 9.63 2.86
CA LEU A 156 9.64 10.06 1.89
C LEU A 156 10.66 11.04 2.49
N ARG A 157 10.28 11.83 3.50
CA ARG A 157 11.19 12.74 4.22
C ARG A 157 12.17 11.96 5.10
N GLU A 158 11.68 10.97 5.86
CA GLU A 158 12.53 10.11 6.68
C GLU A 158 13.53 9.33 5.82
N ILE A 159 13.07 8.78 4.67
CA ILE A 159 13.95 8.09 3.72
C ILE A 159 14.98 9.06 3.13
N SER A 160 14.58 10.28 2.80
CA SER A 160 15.47 11.32 2.30
C SER A 160 16.59 11.63 3.31
N HIS A 161 16.23 11.73 4.56
CA HIS A 161 17.19 11.96 5.66
C HIS A 161 18.07 10.73 5.91
N GLU A 162 17.48 9.51 5.98
CA GLU A 162 18.20 8.27 6.25
C GLU A 162 19.25 7.94 5.18
N PHE A 163 18.88 8.10 3.91
CA PHE A 163 19.76 7.77 2.78
C PHE A 163 20.53 8.96 2.20
N GLN A 164 20.36 10.17 2.75
CA GLN A 164 20.97 11.42 2.26
C GLN A 164 20.72 11.64 0.76
N VAL A 165 19.48 11.38 0.30
CA VAL A 165 19.08 11.45 -1.11
C VAL A 165 17.86 12.36 -1.26
N PRO A 166 17.82 13.28 -2.25
CA PRO A 166 16.67 14.14 -2.47
C PRO A 166 15.37 13.36 -2.69
N ILE A 167 14.25 13.88 -2.16
CA ILE A 167 12.91 13.24 -2.24
C ILE A 167 12.53 12.91 -3.69
N GLY A 168 12.86 13.78 -4.66
CA GLY A 168 12.61 13.53 -6.08
C GLY A 168 13.32 12.28 -6.60
N THR A 169 14.57 12.08 -6.20
CA THR A 169 15.37 10.90 -6.53
C THR A 169 14.78 9.64 -5.89
N ILE A 170 14.33 9.71 -4.63
CA ILE A 170 13.68 8.60 -3.95
C ILE A 170 12.41 8.18 -4.68
N LYS A 171 11.53 9.13 -5.05
CA LYS A 171 10.32 8.84 -5.82
C LYS A 171 10.64 8.10 -7.12
N ARG A 172 11.64 8.58 -7.88
CA ARG A 172 12.10 7.94 -9.11
C ARG A 172 12.65 6.53 -8.85
N ARG A 173 13.51 6.35 -7.84
CA ARG A 173 14.08 5.04 -7.48
C ARG A 173 13.00 4.04 -7.06
N LEU A 174 12.08 4.43 -6.20
CA LEU A 174 10.94 3.59 -5.80
C LEU A 174 10.06 3.20 -7.00
N HIS A 175 9.87 4.09 -7.97
CA HIS A 175 9.15 3.78 -9.20
C HIS A 175 9.88 2.74 -10.04
N VAL A 176 11.17 2.93 -10.28
CA VAL A 176 12.00 2.01 -11.07
C VAL A 176 12.15 0.65 -10.37
N ALA A 177 12.41 0.65 -9.07
CA ALA A 177 12.55 -0.58 -8.27
C ALA A 177 11.27 -1.41 -8.27
N ARG A 178 10.09 -0.78 -8.15
CA ARG A 178 8.79 -1.46 -8.29
C ARG A 178 8.61 -2.09 -9.67
N GLY A 179 8.95 -1.37 -10.73
CA GLY A 179 8.87 -1.88 -12.09
C GLY A 179 9.79 -3.08 -12.34
N ARG A 180 10.99 -3.07 -11.74
CA ARG A 180 11.93 -4.20 -11.80
C ARG A 180 11.39 -5.40 -11.02
N LEU A 181 10.91 -5.18 -9.79
CA LEU A 181 10.35 -6.23 -8.95
C LEU A 181 9.13 -6.88 -9.63
N LYS A 182 8.22 -6.07 -10.19
CA LYS A 182 7.06 -6.58 -10.91
C LYS A 182 7.46 -7.53 -12.04
N ARG A 183 8.40 -7.12 -12.90
CA ARG A 183 8.91 -7.97 -14.01
C ARG A 183 9.51 -9.28 -13.52
N GLN A 184 10.24 -9.27 -12.41
CA GLN A 184 10.84 -10.47 -11.84
C GLN A 184 9.79 -11.44 -11.27
N LEU A 185 8.70 -10.92 -10.73
CA LEU A 185 7.58 -11.74 -10.24
C LEU A 185 6.78 -12.34 -11.41
N GLU A 186 6.61 -11.58 -12.50
CA GLU A 186 5.90 -12.04 -13.70
C GLU A 186 6.71 -13.12 -14.47
N THR A 187 8.03 -12.98 -14.58
CA THR A 187 8.89 -13.97 -15.24
C THR A 187 9.04 -15.26 -14.44
N GLY A 188 8.86 -15.23 -13.12
CA GLY A 188 8.86 -16.43 -12.28
C GLY A 188 7.59 -17.28 -12.38
N THR A 189 6.53 -16.78 -13.00
CA THR A 189 5.25 -17.49 -13.18
C THR A 189 5.20 -18.28 -14.49
N SER A 190 6.16 -18.08 -15.42
CA SER A 190 6.17 -18.71 -16.75
C SER A 190 7.13 -19.91 -16.85
N ALA A 191 7.59 -20.45 -15.73
CA ALA A 191 8.59 -21.53 -15.70
C ALA A 191 8.09 -22.80 -14.96
N ASP A 192 6.76 -23.08 -15.04
CA ASP A 192 6.17 -24.39 -14.71
C ASP A 192 5.26 -24.88 -15.82
#